data_1be10eeb2fe265c4f7451921cd415b1a
#
_entry.id   1be10eeb2fe265c4f7451921cd415b1a
#
_cell.length_a   1.000
_cell.length_b   1.000
_cell.length_c   1.000
_cell.angle_alpha   90.00
_cell.angle_beta   90.00
_cell.angle_gamma   90.00
#
_symmetry.space_group_name_H-M   'P 1'
#
loop_
_entity.id
_entity.type
_entity.pdbx_description
1 polymer ?
#
loop_
_entity_poly.entity_id
_entity_poly.type
_entity_poly.pdbx_seq_one_letter_code
_entity_poly.pdbx_strand_id
1 'polypeptide(L)'
;MFLKEKIYFYSLTIVGNISVTPYGKTRIMGIINVSPESFYKDSIKRQEDEIQDTIIRMQNDGVDIVDVGGMSTAPYLKTLVPKDLESKRLHNAISAIRQISNIPISVDTVRSDVIRSLLKLEVDAINDVTGLKYDKKMPDLAFEQDLPVILGAYLSNRENLYGDGDIQDTSSLLAESIRIANKSKIDDDKLIIDPSIGFFRKEGFNPFYSKTLGMDWYVRDIDIIANIKLLTSLKKPICVSISRKSFIGSLFGLDVEDRLIPSIIAEIYGVMNGVSLLRTHNVKETRQAIEMLEMIH
;
A
#
# COMPACT_ATOMS: atom_id res chain seq x y z
N MET A 1 36.76 17.69 14.54
CA MET A 1 35.72 18.46 13.89
C MET A 1 34.48 17.59 13.86
N PHE A 2 33.63 17.68 14.91
CA PHE A 2 32.45 16.87 15.04
C PHE A 2 31.39 17.35 14.04
N LEU A 3 31.08 16.54 13.06
CA LEU A 3 29.90 16.71 12.21
C LEU A 3 28.68 16.68 13.14
N LYS A 4 28.01 17.82 13.30
CA LYS A 4 26.66 17.87 13.87
C LYS A 4 25.75 17.14 12.87
N GLU A 5 25.47 15.86 13.14
CA GLU A 5 24.36 15.18 12.50
C GLU A 5 23.10 16.00 12.77
N LYS A 6 22.53 16.56 11.70
CA LYS A 6 21.19 17.11 11.77
C LYS A 6 20.26 15.95 12.14
N ILE A 7 19.78 15.93 13.37
CA ILE A 7 18.70 15.04 13.78
C ILE A 7 17.49 15.46 12.96
N TYR A 8 17.26 14.76 11.86
CA TYR A 8 16.01 14.89 11.11
C TYR A 8 14.95 14.17 11.92
N PHE A 9 13.99 14.90 12.45
CA PHE A 9 12.77 14.31 13.02
C PHE A 9 11.96 13.70 11.88
N TYR A 10 12.12 12.39 11.68
CA TYR A 10 11.26 11.59 10.81
C TYR A 10 10.03 11.19 11.58
N SER A 11 8.86 11.14 10.90
CA SER A 11 7.64 10.66 11.53
C SER A 11 7.75 9.16 11.79
N LEU A 12 7.47 8.77 13.02
CA LEU A 12 7.23 7.37 13.41
C LEU A 12 5.74 7.12 13.30
N THR A 13 5.30 6.20 12.46
CA THR A 13 3.89 5.81 12.37
C THR A 13 3.69 4.46 13.08
N ILE A 14 2.67 4.37 13.92
CA ILE A 14 2.32 3.13 14.63
C ILE A 14 1.04 2.57 14.02
N VAL A 15 1.09 1.32 13.56
CA VAL A 15 -0.05 0.55 13.06
C VAL A 15 -0.30 -0.60 14.04
N GLY A 16 -1.37 -0.52 14.83
CA GLY A 16 -1.56 -1.41 15.97
C GLY A 16 -0.42 -1.31 16.97
N ASN A 17 0.39 -2.35 17.06
CA ASN A 17 1.60 -2.41 17.91
C ASN A 17 2.91 -2.35 17.09
N ILE A 18 2.83 -2.13 15.78
CA ILE A 18 3.99 -2.13 14.88
C ILE A 18 4.42 -0.71 14.54
N SER A 19 5.68 -0.39 14.83
CA SER A 19 6.30 0.88 14.44
C SER A 19 6.83 0.79 13.01
N VAL A 20 6.45 1.74 12.17
CA VAL A 20 6.93 1.93 10.80
C VAL A 20 7.69 3.26 10.76
N THR A 21 8.99 3.21 10.51
CA THR A 21 9.87 4.39 10.57
C THR A 21 10.75 4.45 9.33
N PRO A 22 11.01 5.66 8.79
CA PRO A 22 12.06 5.84 7.79
C PRO A 22 13.41 5.39 8.35
N TYR A 23 14.17 4.63 7.56
CA TYR A 23 15.49 4.09 7.92
C TYR A 23 15.53 3.18 9.18
N GLY A 24 14.37 2.73 9.65
CA GLY A 24 14.27 1.69 10.69
C GLY A 24 14.20 0.30 10.10
N LYS A 25 13.81 -0.67 10.93
CA LYS A 25 13.55 -2.04 10.46
C LYS A 25 12.42 -2.02 9.41
N THR A 26 12.69 -2.58 8.23
CA THR A 26 11.66 -2.73 7.20
C THR A 26 10.57 -3.68 7.66
N ARG A 27 9.31 -3.26 7.53
CA ARG A 27 8.14 -4.05 7.89
C ARG A 27 7.53 -4.71 6.67
N ILE A 28 6.87 -5.84 6.89
CA ILE A 28 6.16 -6.59 5.84
C ILE A 28 4.67 -6.54 6.09
N MET A 29 3.92 -6.10 5.09
CA MET A 29 2.47 -6.09 5.07
C MET A 29 1.98 -7.13 4.07
N GLY A 30 1.39 -8.22 4.58
CA GLY A 30 0.86 -9.32 3.79
C GLY A 30 -0.48 -8.97 3.15
N ILE A 31 -0.66 -9.29 1.87
CA ILE A 31 -1.88 -8.98 1.11
C ILE A 31 -2.90 -10.09 1.25
N ILE A 32 -4.12 -9.73 1.66
CA ILE A 32 -5.30 -10.62 1.66
C ILE A 32 -6.40 -9.98 0.83
N ASN A 33 -6.60 -10.47 -0.39
CA ASN A 33 -7.68 -10.03 -1.26
C ASN A 33 -8.84 -11.04 -1.20
N VAL A 34 -10.00 -10.59 -0.74
CA VAL A 34 -11.24 -11.37 -0.71
C VAL A 34 -12.16 -11.04 -1.88
N SER A 35 -11.61 -10.38 -2.89
CA SER A 35 -12.29 -10.03 -4.15
C SER A 35 -12.05 -11.12 -5.20
N PRO A 36 -13.10 -11.65 -5.84
CA PRO A 36 -12.95 -12.62 -6.93
C PRO A 36 -12.27 -12.05 -8.17
N GLU A 37 -12.21 -10.73 -8.28
CA GLU A 37 -11.61 -10.00 -9.41
C GLU A 37 -10.09 -9.83 -9.28
N SER A 38 -9.48 -10.21 -8.16
CA SER A 38 -8.02 -10.17 -7.97
C SER A 38 -7.33 -11.11 -8.95
N PHE A 39 -6.26 -10.65 -9.56
CA PHE A 39 -5.52 -11.39 -10.59
C PHE A 39 -4.53 -12.42 -10.05
N TYR A 40 -4.24 -12.41 -8.76
CA TYR A 40 -3.40 -13.42 -8.11
C TYR A 40 -4.27 -14.35 -7.27
N LYS A 41 -4.46 -15.60 -7.75
CA LYS A 41 -5.41 -16.56 -7.19
C LYS A 41 -5.16 -16.90 -5.72
N ASP A 42 -3.88 -17.00 -5.31
CA ASP A 42 -3.51 -17.35 -3.94
C ASP A 42 -3.84 -16.24 -2.92
N SER A 43 -4.12 -15.01 -3.38
CA SER A 43 -4.53 -13.91 -2.52
C SER A 43 -6.05 -13.74 -2.43
N ILE A 44 -6.82 -14.55 -3.17
CA ILE A 44 -8.29 -14.52 -3.12
C ILE A 44 -8.76 -15.52 -2.08
N LYS A 45 -9.24 -15.05 -0.95
CA LYS A 45 -9.78 -15.86 0.13
C LYS A 45 -11.23 -15.51 0.39
N ARG A 46 -12.12 -16.48 0.30
CA ARG A 46 -13.56 -16.30 0.46
C ARG A 46 -14.12 -17.07 1.64
N GLN A 47 -13.50 -18.20 1.95
CA GLN A 47 -13.92 -19.07 3.05
C GLN A 47 -13.13 -18.73 4.31
N GLU A 48 -13.76 -18.84 5.45
CA GLU A 48 -13.18 -18.53 6.76
C GLU A 48 -11.91 -19.35 7.02
N ASP A 49 -11.98 -20.68 6.82
CA ASP A 49 -10.85 -21.58 7.03
C ASP A 49 -9.63 -21.20 6.16
N GLU A 50 -9.84 -20.86 4.89
CA GLU A 50 -8.77 -20.46 3.98
C GLU A 50 -8.10 -19.16 4.41
N ILE A 51 -8.88 -18.22 4.95
CA ILE A 51 -8.36 -16.96 5.49
C ILE A 51 -7.53 -17.25 6.73
N GLN A 52 -8.04 -18.06 7.65
CA GLN A 52 -7.35 -18.44 8.88
C GLN A 52 -6.04 -19.17 8.60
N ASP A 53 -6.03 -20.16 7.73
CA ASP A 53 -4.81 -20.87 7.30
C ASP A 53 -3.79 -19.91 6.65
N THR A 54 -4.27 -18.93 5.89
CA THR A 54 -3.41 -17.92 5.28
C THR A 54 -2.76 -17.03 6.34
N ILE A 55 -3.51 -16.59 7.34
CA ILE A 55 -2.99 -15.80 8.45
C ILE A 55 -1.95 -16.58 9.25
N ILE A 56 -2.24 -17.82 9.62
CA ILE A 56 -1.30 -18.69 10.34
C ILE A 56 0.01 -18.83 9.55
N ARG A 57 -0.08 -19.09 8.26
CA ARG A 57 1.10 -19.19 7.38
C ARG A 57 1.87 -17.88 7.32
N MET A 58 1.20 -16.74 7.09
CA MET A 58 1.85 -15.43 7.02
C MET A 58 2.54 -15.06 8.33
N GLN A 59 1.94 -15.39 9.49
CA GLN A 59 2.54 -15.15 10.81
C GLN A 59 3.80 -16.01 11.00
N ASN A 60 3.76 -17.29 10.62
CA ASN A 60 4.93 -18.18 10.64
C ASN A 60 6.05 -17.70 9.70
N ASP A 61 5.68 -17.07 8.58
CA ASP A 61 6.59 -16.49 7.59
C ASP A 61 7.10 -15.08 8.01
N GLY A 62 6.65 -14.54 9.16
CA GLY A 62 7.16 -13.30 9.72
C GLY A 62 6.48 -12.02 9.19
N VAL A 63 5.19 -12.06 8.86
CA VAL A 63 4.42 -10.85 8.55
C VAL A 63 4.28 -9.94 9.76
N ASP A 64 4.36 -8.61 9.57
CA ASP A 64 4.17 -7.62 10.63
C ASP A 64 2.74 -7.08 10.68
N ILE A 65 2.12 -6.86 9.53
CA ILE A 65 0.78 -6.27 9.34
C ILE A 65 0.09 -7.06 8.22
N VAL A 66 -1.23 -7.18 8.24
CA VAL A 66 -1.98 -7.67 7.08
C VAL A 66 -2.85 -6.58 6.49
N ASP A 67 -2.94 -6.53 5.16
CA ASP A 67 -3.75 -5.59 4.41
C ASP A 67 -4.90 -6.32 3.72
N VAL A 68 -6.13 -6.02 4.13
CA VAL A 68 -7.31 -6.75 3.68
C VAL A 68 -8.11 -5.91 2.71
N GLY A 69 -8.25 -6.40 1.46
CA GLY A 69 -9.00 -5.74 0.39
C GLY A 69 -10.27 -6.50 0.00
N GLY A 70 -11.43 -5.82 0.02
CA GLY A 70 -12.73 -6.38 -0.38
C GLY A 70 -13.08 -6.19 -1.85
N MET A 71 -12.30 -5.35 -2.56
CA MET A 71 -12.48 -4.98 -3.96
C MET A 71 -11.10 -4.78 -4.60
N SER A 72 -10.89 -5.30 -5.79
CA SER A 72 -9.65 -4.98 -6.51
C SER A 72 -9.69 -3.55 -7.07
N THR A 73 -8.64 -2.79 -6.82
CA THR A 73 -8.44 -1.43 -7.36
C THR A 73 -7.56 -1.42 -8.62
N ALA A 74 -7.20 -2.59 -9.14
CA ALA A 74 -6.37 -2.72 -10.34
C ALA A 74 -6.98 -1.97 -11.54
N PRO A 75 -6.26 -1.04 -12.18
CA PRO A 75 -6.81 -0.15 -13.21
C PRO A 75 -7.40 -0.85 -14.43
N TYR A 76 -6.86 -2.00 -14.78
CA TYR A 76 -7.23 -2.77 -15.98
C TYR A 76 -8.37 -3.78 -15.76
N LEU A 77 -9.00 -3.76 -14.57
CA LEU A 77 -10.11 -4.65 -14.25
C LEU A 77 -11.41 -3.86 -14.00
N LYS A 78 -12.54 -4.41 -14.43
CA LYS A 78 -13.89 -3.91 -14.10
C LYS A 78 -14.30 -4.45 -12.74
N THR A 79 -13.82 -3.82 -11.69
CA THR A 79 -13.88 -4.38 -10.32
C THR A 79 -14.72 -3.58 -9.35
N LEU A 80 -15.34 -2.49 -9.83
CA LEU A 80 -16.16 -1.65 -8.97
C LEU A 80 -17.38 -2.43 -8.47
N VAL A 81 -17.42 -2.71 -7.17
CA VAL A 81 -18.55 -3.37 -6.51
C VAL A 81 -19.35 -2.37 -5.66
N PRO A 82 -20.65 -2.65 -5.37
CA PRO A 82 -21.41 -1.88 -4.39
C PRO A 82 -20.71 -1.88 -3.02
N LYS A 83 -20.81 -0.75 -2.29
CA LYS A 83 -20.18 -0.59 -0.97
C LYS A 83 -20.62 -1.67 0.04
N ASP A 84 -21.88 -2.07 0.00
CA ASP A 84 -22.43 -3.06 0.94
C ASP A 84 -21.81 -4.45 0.70
N LEU A 85 -21.51 -4.79 -0.57
CA LEU A 85 -20.80 -6.03 -0.90
C LEU A 85 -19.33 -5.98 -0.44
N GLU A 86 -18.64 -4.84 -0.64
CA GLU A 86 -17.28 -4.62 -0.15
C GLU A 86 -17.25 -4.72 1.38
N SER A 87 -18.14 -4.00 2.09
CA SER A 87 -18.27 -4.05 3.54
C SER A 87 -18.51 -5.49 4.05
N LYS A 88 -19.40 -6.23 3.40
CA LYS A 88 -19.69 -7.62 3.79
C LYS A 88 -18.49 -8.53 3.63
N ARG A 89 -17.75 -8.42 2.51
CA ARG A 89 -16.54 -9.20 2.25
C ARG A 89 -15.48 -8.93 3.31
N LEU A 90 -15.21 -7.65 3.59
CA LEU A 90 -14.23 -7.21 4.58
C LEU A 90 -14.64 -7.62 5.99
N HIS A 91 -15.91 -7.45 6.35
CA HIS A 91 -16.43 -7.87 7.66
C HIS A 91 -16.18 -9.37 7.91
N ASN A 92 -16.54 -10.22 6.94
CA ASN A 92 -16.34 -11.66 7.06
C ASN A 92 -14.86 -12.02 7.20
N ALA A 93 -14.01 -11.42 6.36
CA ALA A 93 -12.57 -11.70 6.39
C ALA A 93 -11.92 -11.24 7.69
N ILE A 94 -12.18 -10.00 8.12
CA ILE A 94 -11.60 -9.46 9.36
C ILE A 94 -12.12 -10.21 10.58
N SER A 95 -13.42 -10.59 10.60
CA SER A 95 -13.97 -11.42 11.67
C SER A 95 -13.27 -12.77 11.75
N ALA A 96 -13.03 -13.44 10.61
CA ALA A 96 -12.30 -14.70 10.57
C ALA A 96 -10.86 -14.54 11.10
N ILE A 97 -10.17 -13.45 10.76
CA ILE A 97 -8.82 -13.15 11.26
C ILE A 97 -8.85 -12.92 12.79
N ARG A 98 -9.77 -12.13 13.28
CA ARG A 98 -9.86 -11.76 14.72
C ARG A 98 -10.25 -12.94 15.62
N GLN A 99 -10.83 -14.01 15.10
CA GLN A 99 -11.06 -15.24 15.86
C GLN A 99 -9.77 -15.95 16.28
N ILE A 100 -8.68 -15.78 15.50
CA ILE A 100 -7.43 -16.55 15.70
C ILE A 100 -6.21 -15.66 15.92
N SER A 101 -6.29 -14.35 15.68
CA SER A 101 -5.10 -13.48 15.69
C SER A 101 -5.42 -12.03 16.02
N ASN A 102 -4.52 -11.41 16.80
CA ASN A 102 -4.49 -9.96 17.07
C ASN A 102 -3.48 -9.22 16.16
N ILE A 103 -3.11 -9.80 15.01
CA ILE A 103 -2.21 -9.14 14.07
C ILE A 103 -2.79 -7.80 13.64
N PRO A 104 -1.98 -6.72 13.54
CA PRO A 104 -2.48 -5.44 13.01
C PRO A 104 -3.08 -5.59 11.61
N ILE A 105 -4.26 -4.96 11.42
CA ILE A 105 -5.02 -5.00 10.17
C ILE A 105 -5.11 -3.61 9.56
N SER A 106 -4.58 -3.48 8.35
CA SER A 106 -4.86 -2.40 7.42
C SER A 106 -6.04 -2.77 6.52
N VAL A 107 -6.89 -1.82 6.18
CA VAL A 107 -8.04 -2.03 5.28
C VAL A 107 -7.83 -1.27 3.97
N ASP A 108 -7.69 -2.02 2.86
CA ASP A 108 -7.56 -1.46 1.50
C ASP A 108 -8.95 -1.06 0.98
N THR A 109 -9.29 0.20 1.17
CA THR A 109 -10.54 0.80 0.67
C THR A 109 -10.43 2.32 0.53
N VAL A 110 -11.17 2.85 -0.44
CA VAL A 110 -11.29 4.30 -0.70
C VAL A 110 -12.58 4.90 -0.14
N ARG A 111 -13.36 4.11 0.64
CA ARG A 111 -14.71 4.48 1.09
C ARG A 111 -14.79 4.58 2.61
N SER A 112 -15.07 5.77 3.12
CA SER A 112 -15.23 6.01 4.56
C SER A 112 -16.38 5.20 5.18
N ASP A 113 -17.50 5.04 4.45
CA ASP A 113 -18.64 4.23 4.93
C ASP A 113 -18.25 2.76 5.17
N VAL A 114 -17.32 2.21 4.36
CA VAL A 114 -16.78 0.86 4.53
C VAL A 114 -15.97 0.77 5.82
N ILE A 115 -15.01 1.68 6.04
CA ILE A 115 -14.25 1.73 7.32
C ILE A 115 -15.18 1.85 8.51
N ARG A 116 -16.18 2.74 8.45
CA ARG A 116 -17.15 2.95 9.54
C ARG A 116 -17.88 1.66 9.91
N SER A 117 -18.20 0.81 8.93
CA SER A 117 -18.86 -0.49 9.17
C SER A 117 -17.96 -1.53 9.86
N LEU A 118 -16.63 -1.33 9.85
CA LEU A 118 -15.62 -2.27 10.35
C LEU A 118 -15.01 -1.86 11.70
N LEU A 119 -15.34 -0.68 12.24
CA LEU A 119 -14.69 -0.14 13.45
C LEU A 119 -14.79 -1.07 14.66
N LYS A 120 -15.88 -1.84 14.78
CA LYS A 120 -16.08 -2.81 15.87
C LYS A 120 -15.15 -4.03 15.78
N LEU A 121 -14.47 -4.21 14.65
CA LEU A 121 -13.54 -5.32 14.41
C LEU A 121 -12.09 -4.92 14.66
N GLU A 122 -11.85 -3.76 15.32
CA GLU A 122 -10.52 -3.30 15.71
C GLU A 122 -9.54 -3.25 14.52
N VAL A 123 -9.91 -2.46 13.50
CA VAL A 123 -9.00 -2.17 12.38
C VAL A 123 -7.94 -1.15 12.82
N ASP A 124 -6.69 -1.33 12.36
CA ASP A 124 -5.52 -0.59 12.85
C ASP A 124 -5.00 0.47 11.88
N ALA A 125 -5.37 0.42 10.61
CA ALA A 125 -4.98 1.42 9.60
C ALA A 125 -5.92 1.42 8.40
N ILE A 126 -5.87 2.50 7.64
CA ILE A 126 -6.55 2.67 6.35
C ILE A 126 -5.49 2.67 5.25
N ASN A 127 -5.65 1.84 4.22
CA ASN A 127 -4.86 1.90 3.00
C ASN A 127 -5.74 2.52 1.90
N ASP A 128 -5.55 3.84 1.66
CA ASP A 128 -6.30 4.58 0.66
C ASP A 128 -5.44 4.87 -0.56
N VAL A 129 -5.58 4.06 -1.61
CA VAL A 129 -4.87 4.22 -2.89
C VAL A 129 -5.12 5.56 -3.57
N THR A 130 -6.15 6.31 -3.14
CA THR A 130 -6.48 7.64 -3.67
C THR A 130 -5.95 8.79 -2.81
N GLY A 131 -5.25 8.49 -1.71
CA GLY A 131 -4.62 9.50 -0.88
C GLY A 131 -5.59 10.55 -0.34
N LEU A 132 -6.75 10.12 0.17
CA LEU A 132 -7.80 10.96 0.74
C LEU A 132 -8.52 11.88 -0.26
N LYS A 133 -8.39 11.63 -1.58
CA LYS A 133 -8.92 12.53 -2.62
C LYS A 133 -10.24 12.06 -3.21
N TYR A 134 -10.57 10.77 -3.11
CA TYR A 134 -11.79 10.21 -3.69
C TYR A 134 -13.01 10.42 -2.79
N ASP A 135 -12.97 9.95 -1.56
CA ASP A 135 -14.04 10.14 -0.58
C ASP A 135 -13.70 11.29 0.39
N LYS A 136 -14.39 12.40 0.22
CA LYS A 136 -14.15 13.62 1.03
C LYS A 136 -14.45 13.46 2.52
N LYS A 137 -15.12 12.37 2.93
CA LYS A 137 -15.38 12.06 4.34
C LYS A 137 -14.28 11.21 4.96
N MET A 138 -13.40 10.60 4.14
CA MET A 138 -12.33 9.76 4.63
C MET A 138 -11.34 10.49 5.57
N PRO A 139 -10.91 11.74 5.27
CA PRO A 139 -10.03 12.46 6.17
C PRO A 139 -10.62 12.69 7.56
N ASP A 140 -11.90 13.10 7.62
CA ASP A 140 -12.57 13.36 8.89
C ASP A 140 -12.75 12.06 9.69
N LEU A 141 -13.10 10.96 9.03
CA LEU A 141 -13.19 9.65 9.67
C LEU A 141 -11.85 9.18 10.24
N ALA A 142 -10.76 9.30 9.47
CA ALA A 142 -9.43 8.90 9.91
C ALA A 142 -8.99 9.70 11.15
N PHE A 143 -9.27 11.01 11.17
CA PHE A 143 -9.03 11.86 12.33
C PHE A 143 -9.89 11.45 13.54
N GLU A 144 -11.21 11.31 13.36
CA GLU A 144 -12.15 10.93 14.43
C GLU A 144 -11.81 9.59 15.10
N GLN A 145 -11.26 8.66 14.33
CA GLN A 145 -10.93 7.31 14.80
C GLN A 145 -9.45 7.14 15.17
N ASP A 146 -8.66 8.20 15.06
CA ASP A 146 -7.21 8.21 15.30
C ASP A 146 -6.46 7.13 14.48
N LEU A 147 -6.93 6.83 13.27
CA LEU A 147 -6.39 5.77 12.43
C LEU A 147 -5.24 6.29 11.55
N PRO A 148 -4.09 5.61 11.53
CA PRO A 148 -3.05 5.85 10.53
C PRO A 148 -3.56 5.60 9.12
N VAL A 149 -3.02 6.37 8.13
CA VAL A 149 -3.42 6.25 6.74
C VAL A 149 -2.20 6.05 5.85
N ILE A 150 -2.27 5.04 4.97
CA ILE A 150 -1.36 4.87 3.86
C ILE A 150 -1.94 5.65 2.68
N LEU A 151 -1.22 6.70 2.26
CA LEU A 151 -1.65 7.67 1.26
C LEU A 151 -1.11 7.31 -0.12
N GLY A 152 -1.96 6.84 -1.02
CA GLY A 152 -1.59 6.61 -2.41
C GLY A 152 -1.38 7.90 -3.22
N ALA A 153 -0.40 7.89 -4.11
CA ALA A 153 -0.25 8.94 -5.11
C ALA A 153 -1.38 8.84 -6.14
N TYR A 154 -2.30 9.79 -6.12
CA TYR A 154 -3.49 9.76 -6.97
C TYR A 154 -3.82 11.13 -7.54
N LEU A 155 -4.12 11.17 -8.83
CA LEU A 155 -4.60 12.34 -9.55
C LEU A 155 -6.13 12.36 -9.57
N SER A 156 -6.74 13.24 -8.77
CA SER A 156 -8.21 13.32 -8.64
C SER A 156 -8.90 13.97 -9.84
N ASN A 157 -8.22 14.90 -10.52
CA ASN A 157 -8.77 15.59 -11.69
C ASN A 157 -8.22 14.99 -12.98
N ARG A 158 -9.07 14.24 -13.69
CA ARG A 158 -8.70 13.56 -14.93
C ARG A 158 -8.58 14.50 -16.15
N GLU A 159 -9.09 15.73 -16.03
CA GLU A 159 -8.99 16.74 -17.10
C GLU A 159 -7.63 17.46 -17.08
N ASN A 160 -7.01 17.55 -15.91
CA ASN A 160 -5.68 18.12 -15.78
C ASN A 160 -4.63 16.99 -15.85
N LEU A 161 -4.12 16.77 -17.05
CA LEU A 161 -2.98 15.89 -17.28
C LEU A 161 -1.74 16.56 -16.73
N TYR A 162 -1.31 16.14 -15.56
CA TYR A 162 0.02 16.47 -15.05
C TYR A 162 1.02 15.53 -15.73
N GLY A 163 2.04 16.10 -16.35
CA GLY A 163 3.26 15.50 -16.85
C GLY A 163 3.28 14.02 -17.24
N ASP A 164 4.41 13.39 -17.02
CA ASP A 164 4.67 11.99 -17.32
C ASP A 164 4.27 11.04 -16.18
N GLY A 165 3.87 11.57 -15.01
CA GLY A 165 3.63 10.82 -13.79
C GLY A 165 4.92 10.28 -13.16
N ASP A 166 6.05 10.91 -13.44
CA ASP A 166 7.38 10.58 -12.92
C ASP A 166 7.48 10.74 -11.40
N ILE A 167 8.68 10.62 -10.85
CA ILE A 167 8.92 10.73 -9.42
C ILE A 167 8.60 12.14 -8.88
N GLN A 168 8.76 13.21 -9.68
CA GLN A 168 8.47 14.59 -9.28
C GLN A 168 6.95 14.82 -9.19
N ASP A 169 6.22 14.38 -10.20
CA ASP A 169 4.76 14.41 -10.22
C ASP A 169 4.20 13.56 -9.06
N THR A 170 4.74 12.36 -8.85
CA THR A 170 4.38 11.48 -7.75
C THR A 170 4.61 12.14 -6.38
N SER A 171 5.75 12.77 -6.18
CA SER A 171 6.08 13.53 -4.96
C SER A 171 5.08 14.68 -4.73
N SER A 172 4.72 15.41 -5.78
CA SER A 172 3.74 16.50 -5.72
C SER A 172 2.35 16.01 -5.33
N LEU A 173 1.90 14.89 -5.89
CA LEU A 173 0.62 14.26 -5.55
C LEU A 173 0.57 13.76 -4.10
N LEU A 174 1.66 13.21 -3.60
CA LEU A 174 1.79 12.78 -2.20
C LEU A 174 1.81 13.99 -1.25
N ALA A 175 2.53 15.06 -1.60
CA ALA A 175 2.53 16.29 -0.83
C ALA A 175 1.12 16.93 -0.75
N GLU A 176 0.32 16.81 -1.81
CA GLU A 176 -1.08 17.21 -1.79
C GLU A 176 -1.91 16.36 -0.82
N SER A 177 -1.75 15.03 -0.83
CA SER A 177 -2.43 14.11 0.11
C SER A 177 -2.06 14.43 1.56
N ILE A 178 -0.77 14.69 1.86
CA ILE A 178 -0.31 15.12 3.19
C ILE A 178 -0.98 16.44 3.59
N ARG A 179 -1.11 17.42 2.68
CA ARG A 179 -1.81 18.69 2.97
C ARG A 179 -3.29 18.49 3.27
N ILE A 180 -3.96 17.55 2.59
CA ILE A 180 -5.36 17.19 2.88
C ILE A 180 -5.45 16.59 4.28
N ALA A 181 -4.59 15.64 4.63
CA ALA A 181 -4.54 15.04 5.96
C ALA A 181 -4.34 16.08 7.05
N ASN A 182 -3.35 16.95 6.90
CA ASN A 182 -3.04 18.00 7.88
C ASN A 182 -4.18 19.03 8.02
N LYS A 183 -4.88 19.36 6.92
CA LYS A 183 -6.07 20.23 6.97
C LYS A 183 -7.21 19.60 7.79
N SER A 184 -7.34 18.29 7.75
CA SER A 184 -8.30 17.51 8.56
C SER A 184 -7.74 17.13 9.93
N LYS A 185 -6.61 17.72 10.35
CA LYS A 185 -5.96 17.53 11.66
C LYS A 185 -5.46 16.11 11.92
N ILE A 186 -5.25 15.32 10.90
CA ILE A 186 -4.55 14.03 11.04
C ILE A 186 -3.07 14.35 11.28
N ASP A 187 -2.53 13.83 12.37
CA ASP A 187 -1.15 14.09 12.78
C ASP A 187 -0.14 13.48 11.79
N ASP A 188 0.99 14.12 11.68
CA ASP A 188 2.08 13.72 10.75
C ASP A 188 2.61 12.30 11.02
N ASP A 189 2.53 11.84 12.27
CA ASP A 189 2.93 10.49 12.69
C ASP A 189 1.86 9.42 12.42
N LYS A 190 0.73 9.79 11.83
CA LYS A 190 -0.31 8.88 11.35
C LYS A 190 -0.20 8.62 9.84
N LEU A 191 0.79 9.18 9.15
CA LEU A 191 0.86 9.15 7.70
C LEU A 191 2.01 8.26 7.20
N ILE A 192 1.66 7.35 6.29
CA ILE A 192 2.58 6.56 5.47
C ILE A 192 2.28 6.93 4.00
N ILE A 193 3.28 7.00 3.14
CA ILE A 193 3.09 7.35 1.72
C ILE A 193 3.35 6.15 0.81
N ASP A 194 2.55 6.03 -0.26
CA ASP A 194 2.70 5.01 -1.30
C ASP A 194 2.76 5.67 -2.69
N PRO A 195 3.83 5.48 -3.47
CA PRO A 195 3.96 6.06 -4.82
C PRO A 195 3.01 5.48 -5.86
N SER A 196 2.14 4.56 -5.49
CA SER A 196 1.12 3.94 -6.35
C SER A 196 1.70 3.28 -7.60
N ILE A 197 2.74 2.46 -7.43
CA ILE A 197 3.30 1.63 -8.50
C ILE A 197 2.18 0.76 -9.08
N GLY A 198 2.02 0.78 -10.41
CA GLY A 198 0.99 0.04 -11.11
C GLY A 198 -0.36 0.75 -11.27
N PHE A 199 -0.53 1.97 -10.76
CA PHE A 199 -1.79 2.71 -10.80
C PHE A 199 -1.82 3.88 -11.79
N PHE A 200 -0.73 4.18 -12.46
CA PHE A 200 -0.70 5.18 -13.53
C PHE A 200 -0.91 4.49 -14.88
N ARG A 201 -1.89 4.94 -15.66
CA ARG A 201 -2.29 4.32 -16.94
C ARG A 201 -2.80 5.38 -17.93
N LYS A 202 -2.67 5.10 -19.23
CA LYS A 202 -3.33 5.88 -20.29
C LYS A 202 -4.85 5.73 -20.20
N GLU A 203 -5.31 4.51 -19.88
CA GLU A 203 -6.72 4.17 -19.75
C GLU A 203 -6.92 3.19 -18.59
N GLY A 204 -8.10 3.19 -17.98
CA GLY A 204 -8.48 2.26 -16.93
C GLY A 204 -10.00 2.09 -16.84
N PHE A 205 -10.43 0.96 -16.27
CA PHE A 205 -11.83 0.56 -16.18
C PHE A 205 -12.51 0.97 -14.87
N ASN A 206 -11.75 1.43 -13.89
CA ASN A 206 -12.26 1.90 -12.59
C ASN A 206 -11.74 3.32 -12.30
N PRO A 207 -12.30 4.03 -11.30
CA PRO A 207 -11.91 5.41 -11.01
C PRO A 207 -10.59 5.57 -10.25
N PHE A 208 -9.92 4.50 -9.83
CA PHE A 208 -8.82 4.53 -8.86
C PHE A 208 -7.42 4.58 -9.50
N TYR A 209 -7.31 4.93 -10.76
CA TYR A 209 -6.04 5.12 -11.44
C TYR A 209 -5.77 6.59 -11.76
N SER A 210 -4.51 6.96 -11.85
CA SER A 210 -4.07 8.26 -12.33
C SER A 210 -3.82 8.19 -13.83
N LYS A 211 -4.41 9.13 -14.59
CA LYS A 211 -4.20 9.18 -16.03
C LYS A 211 -2.86 9.81 -16.37
N THR A 212 -2.06 9.15 -17.21
CA THR A 212 -0.80 9.67 -17.74
C THR A 212 -0.78 9.50 -19.27
N LEU A 213 -0.20 10.44 -19.99
CA LEU A 213 -0.13 10.43 -21.46
C LEU A 213 1.31 10.44 -21.99
N GLY A 214 2.27 10.92 -21.21
CA GLY A 214 3.64 11.11 -21.67
C GLY A 214 4.41 9.79 -21.70
N MET A 215 4.75 9.29 -20.53
CA MET A 215 5.57 8.09 -20.37
C MET A 215 4.72 6.81 -20.46
N ASP A 216 5.29 5.73 -20.99
CA ASP A 216 4.66 4.41 -20.88
C ASP A 216 4.60 4.00 -19.40
N TRP A 217 3.44 3.48 -18.99
CA TRP A 217 3.15 3.22 -17.59
C TRP A 217 4.13 2.26 -16.91
N TYR A 218 4.67 1.27 -17.62
CA TYR A 218 5.66 0.32 -17.09
C TYR A 218 7.05 0.97 -16.98
N VAL A 219 7.38 1.92 -17.86
CA VAL A 219 8.61 2.73 -17.77
C VAL A 219 8.52 3.68 -16.58
N ARG A 220 7.34 4.29 -16.38
CA ARG A 220 7.04 5.11 -15.20
C ARG A 220 7.24 4.32 -13.91
N ASP A 221 6.73 3.08 -13.83
CA ASP A 221 6.86 2.25 -12.63
C ASP A 221 8.34 1.96 -12.32
N ILE A 222 9.18 1.77 -13.34
CA ILE A 222 10.65 1.64 -13.17
C ILE A 222 11.28 2.96 -12.74
N ASP A 223 10.88 4.10 -13.32
CA ASP A 223 11.38 5.42 -12.91
C ASP A 223 11.13 5.67 -11.42
N ILE A 224 9.92 5.35 -10.95
CA ILE A 224 9.58 5.47 -9.53
C ILE A 224 10.47 4.60 -8.65
N ILE A 225 10.69 3.35 -9.01
CA ILE A 225 11.54 2.44 -8.23
C ILE A 225 12.98 2.96 -8.23
N ALA A 226 13.51 3.36 -9.38
CA ALA A 226 14.89 3.86 -9.52
C ALA A 226 15.14 5.14 -8.70
N ASN A 227 14.13 6.00 -8.59
CA ASN A 227 14.23 7.32 -7.94
C ASN A 227 13.51 7.38 -6.57
N ILE A 228 13.09 6.26 -6.00
CA ILE A 228 12.24 6.20 -4.80
C ILE A 228 12.83 6.94 -3.60
N LYS A 229 14.16 6.99 -3.51
CA LYS A 229 14.88 7.73 -2.47
C LYS A 229 14.50 9.21 -2.41
N LEU A 230 14.07 9.82 -3.51
CA LEU A 230 13.65 11.23 -3.53
C LEU A 230 12.40 11.48 -2.67
N LEU A 231 11.54 10.46 -2.48
CA LEU A 231 10.35 10.56 -1.62
C LEU A 231 10.69 10.70 -0.13
N THR A 232 11.91 10.37 0.29
CA THR A 232 12.35 10.56 1.69
C THR A 232 12.34 12.03 2.10
N SER A 233 12.39 12.95 1.13
CA SER A 233 12.24 14.39 1.35
C SER A 233 10.88 14.78 1.97
N LEU A 234 9.84 13.96 1.80
CA LEU A 234 8.52 14.13 2.40
C LEU A 234 8.49 13.74 3.89
N LYS A 235 9.58 13.15 4.42
CA LYS A 235 9.78 12.79 5.84
C LYS A 235 8.71 11.86 6.42
N LYS A 236 8.10 11.04 5.57
CA LYS A 236 7.12 10.02 5.95
C LYS A 236 7.68 8.64 5.67
N PRO A 237 7.28 7.59 6.42
CA PRO A 237 7.56 6.22 6.04
C PRO A 237 7.02 5.93 4.63
N ILE A 238 7.79 5.19 3.83
CA ILE A 238 7.43 4.84 2.46
C ILE A 238 6.95 3.40 2.43
N CYS A 239 5.70 3.20 2.00
CA CYS A 239 5.13 1.91 1.65
C CYS A 239 5.27 1.69 0.14
N VAL A 240 5.58 0.48 -0.30
CA VAL A 240 5.48 0.10 -1.71
C VAL A 240 4.82 -1.26 -1.89
N SER A 241 4.04 -1.37 -2.96
CA SER A 241 3.45 -2.62 -3.41
C SER A 241 3.99 -2.96 -4.80
N ILE A 242 5.06 -3.76 -4.85
CA ILE A 242 5.76 -4.17 -6.09
C ILE A 242 5.39 -5.60 -6.48
N SER A 243 5.06 -6.42 -5.48
CA SER A 243 4.85 -7.85 -5.62
C SER A 243 3.92 -8.21 -6.80
N ARG A 244 4.45 -8.95 -7.76
CA ARG A 244 3.77 -9.51 -8.93
C ARG A 244 3.03 -8.49 -9.82
N LYS A 245 3.42 -7.21 -9.76
CA LYS A 245 2.81 -6.15 -10.55
C LYS A 245 2.96 -6.35 -12.06
N SER A 246 1.99 -5.81 -12.79
CA SER A 246 1.88 -6.00 -14.24
C SER A 246 3.05 -5.41 -15.05
N PHE A 247 3.76 -4.39 -14.54
CA PHE A 247 4.93 -3.84 -15.21
C PHE A 247 6.03 -4.88 -15.40
N ILE A 248 6.20 -5.80 -14.42
CA ILE A 248 7.16 -6.91 -14.52
C ILE A 248 6.80 -7.84 -15.68
N GLY A 249 5.51 -8.19 -15.79
CA GLY A 249 5.02 -8.97 -16.91
C GLY A 249 5.23 -8.29 -18.27
N SER A 250 5.02 -6.97 -18.34
CA SER A 250 5.22 -6.21 -19.59
C SER A 250 6.69 -6.10 -19.99
N LEU A 251 7.61 -6.04 -19.02
CA LEU A 251 9.05 -5.93 -19.30
C LEU A 251 9.67 -7.26 -19.72
N PHE A 252 9.25 -8.36 -19.12
CA PHE A 252 9.91 -9.66 -19.26
C PHE A 252 9.05 -10.72 -19.95
N GLY A 253 7.81 -10.42 -20.33
CA GLY A 253 6.88 -11.39 -20.91
C GLY A 253 6.47 -12.49 -19.93
N LEU A 254 6.39 -12.18 -18.60
CA LEU A 254 6.15 -13.14 -17.56
C LEU A 254 4.68 -13.20 -17.13
N ASP A 255 4.17 -14.41 -16.95
CA ASP A 255 2.92 -14.63 -16.25
C ASP A 255 3.02 -14.28 -14.76
N VAL A 256 1.88 -14.13 -14.08
CA VAL A 256 1.83 -13.63 -12.68
C VAL A 256 2.64 -14.53 -11.74
N GLU A 257 2.59 -15.83 -11.94
CA GLU A 257 3.26 -16.85 -11.14
C GLU A 257 4.80 -16.74 -11.23
N ASP A 258 5.32 -16.30 -12.38
CA ASP A 258 6.75 -16.24 -12.66
C ASP A 258 7.41 -14.91 -12.24
N ARG A 259 6.64 -13.95 -11.72
CA ARG A 259 7.12 -12.62 -11.33
C ARG A 259 7.79 -12.55 -9.96
N LEU A 260 7.99 -13.68 -9.27
CA LEU A 260 8.52 -13.69 -7.91
C LEU A 260 9.92 -13.05 -7.83
N ILE A 261 10.89 -13.59 -8.57
CA ILE A 261 12.29 -13.14 -8.50
C ILE A 261 12.43 -11.65 -8.82
N PRO A 262 11.93 -11.13 -9.96
CA PRO A 262 12.04 -9.70 -10.23
C PRO A 262 11.26 -8.83 -9.23
N SER A 263 10.18 -9.34 -8.61
CA SER A 263 9.51 -8.63 -7.51
C SER A 263 10.43 -8.47 -6.31
N ILE A 264 11.06 -9.55 -5.84
CA ILE A 264 11.97 -9.52 -4.69
C ILE A 264 13.17 -8.59 -4.95
N ILE A 265 13.75 -8.64 -6.14
CA ILE A 265 14.87 -7.74 -6.50
C ILE A 265 14.45 -6.28 -6.40
N ALA A 266 13.28 -5.92 -6.93
CA ALA A 266 12.77 -4.55 -6.89
C ALA A 266 12.35 -4.13 -5.47
N GLU A 267 11.80 -5.04 -4.65
CA GLU A 267 11.49 -4.80 -3.23
C GLU A 267 12.77 -4.50 -2.44
N ILE A 268 13.82 -5.31 -2.59
CA ILE A 268 15.11 -5.10 -1.90
C ILE A 268 15.80 -3.83 -2.36
N TYR A 269 15.78 -3.53 -3.66
CA TYR A 269 16.26 -2.24 -4.15
C TYR A 269 15.53 -1.07 -3.47
N GLY A 270 14.22 -1.16 -3.33
CA GLY A 270 13.42 -0.17 -2.60
C GLY A 270 13.85 -0.03 -1.14
N VAL A 271 14.06 -1.14 -0.43
CA VAL A 271 14.55 -1.14 0.97
C VAL A 271 15.88 -0.40 1.09
N MET A 272 16.84 -0.70 0.23
CA MET A 272 18.14 -0.01 0.19
C MET A 272 18.02 1.50 -0.07
N ASN A 273 16.90 1.94 -0.64
CA ASN A 273 16.61 3.35 -0.96
C ASN A 273 15.54 3.99 -0.05
N GLY A 274 15.29 3.42 1.14
CA GLY A 274 14.50 4.06 2.19
C GLY A 274 13.04 3.63 2.30
N VAL A 275 12.62 2.55 1.61
CA VAL A 275 11.31 1.94 1.82
C VAL A 275 11.25 1.33 3.21
N SER A 276 10.17 1.61 3.94
CA SER A 276 9.97 1.22 5.33
C SER A 276 8.93 0.11 5.49
N LEU A 277 8.04 -0.03 4.50
CA LEU A 277 6.94 -1.00 4.51
C LEU A 277 6.79 -1.65 3.13
N LEU A 278 6.94 -2.96 3.06
CA LEU A 278 6.74 -3.74 1.84
C LEU A 278 5.38 -4.43 1.87
N ARG A 279 4.49 -4.06 0.95
CA ARG A 279 3.20 -4.71 0.75
C ARG A 279 3.35 -5.82 -0.29
N THR A 280 3.28 -7.09 0.14
CA THR A 280 3.66 -8.24 -0.67
C THR A 280 2.69 -9.43 -0.55
N HIS A 281 2.61 -10.26 -1.61
CA HIS A 281 1.96 -11.57 -1.58
C HIS A 281 2.91 -12.67 -1.06
N ASN A 282 4.22 -12.44 -1.12
CA ASN A 282 5.27 -13.41 -0.89
C ASN A 282 6.02 -13.12 0.42
N VAL A 283 5.30 -13.19 1.57
CA VAL A 283 5.82 -12.82 2.90
C VAL A 283 7.13 -13.55 3.20
N LYS A 284 7.16 -14.87 3.01
CA LYS A 284 8.33 -15.71 3.31
C LYS A 284 9.58 -15.28 2.54
N GLU A 285 9.46 -15.19 1.22
CA GLU A 285 10.57 -14.85 0.34
C GLU A 285 11.05 -13.40 0.55
N THR A 286 10.11 -12.48 0.76
CA THR A 286 10.42 -11.08 1.10
C THR A 286 11.15 -11.00 2.45
N ARG A 287 10.71 -11.75 3.48
CA ARG A 287 11.39 -11.79 4.80
C ARG A 287 12.81 -12.32 4.68
N GLN A 288 13.00 -13.44 4.00
CA GLN A 288 14.33 -14.02 3.77
C GLN A 288 15.27 -13.06 3.04
N ALA A 289 14.75 -12.33 2.06
CA ALA A 289 15.54 -11.36 1.30
C ALA A 289 15.95 -10.15 2.18
N ILE A 290 15.05 -9.66 3.05
CA ILE A 290 15.36 -8.58 4.02
C ILE A 290 16.42 -9.07 5.02
N GLU A 291 16.24 -10.25 5.61
CA GLU A 291 17.19 -10.82 6.57
C GLU A 291 18.58 -11.01 5.95
N MET A 292 18.63 -11.46 4.69
CA MET A 292 19.90 -11.57 3.96
C MET A 292 20.55 -10.20 3.75
N LEU A 293 19.76 -9.17 3.41
CA LEU A 293 20.26 -7.79 3.29
C LEU A 293 20.81 -7.27 4.62
N GLU A 294 20.10 -7.51 5.75
CA GLU A 294 20.53 -7.11 7.10
C GLU A 294 21.82 -7.80 7.54
N MET A 295 22.13 -8.99 7.03
CA MET A 295 23.40 -9.70 7.31
C MET A 295 24.58 -9.17 6.47
N ILE A 296 24.31 -8.52 5.34
CA ILE A 296 25.34 -7.95 4.46
C ILE A 296 25.76 -6.55 4.92
N HIS A 297 24.85 -5.83 5.55
CA HIS A 297 25.00 -4.44 6.02
C HIS A 297 25.14 -4.36 7.53
#